data_4e1d3ce88a235d30e9bdb60070658652
#
_entry.id   4e1d3ce88a235d30e9bdb60070658652
#
_cell.length_a   1.000
_cell.length_b   1.000
_cell.length_c   1.000
_cell.angle_alpha   90.00
_cell.angle_beta   90.00
_cell.angle_gamma   90.00
#
_symmetry.space_group_name_H-M   'P 1'
#
loop_
_entity.id
_entity.type
_entity.pdbx_description
1 polymer ?
#
loop_
_entity_poly.entity_id
_entity_poly.type
_entity_poly.pdbx_seq_one_letter_code
_entity_poly.pdbx_strand_id
1 'polypeptide(L)'
;MPPLRILIDESLPIALAVELVGHDVSSVRAQKWLGYSNGSLLRTAVRAGFQVLVTADSAIRHQQNLAAIGISVVLITRVRNRLQDLKPLVPQILSALSTIGVAELVEIGPFASSPPGTA
;
A
#
# COMPACT_ATOMS: atom_id res chain seq x y z
N MET A 1 -17.00 2.10 -8.28
CA MET A 1 -15.54 2.35 -8.35
C MET A 1 -14.84 1.15 -8.98
N PRO A 2 -14.05 1.36 -10.00
CA PRO A 2 -13.36 0.24 -10.62
C PRO A 2 -12.32 -0.36 -9.68
N PRO A 3 -12.10 -1.67 -9.75
CA PRO A 3 -11.06 -2.32 -8.96
C PRO A 3 -9.68 -1.82 -9.34
N LEU A 4 -8.84 -1.69 -8.33
CA LEU A 4 -7.42 -1.38 -8.54
C LEU A 4 -6.60 -2.66 -8.52
N ARG A 5 -5.48 -2.66 -9.22
CA ARG A 5 -4.48 -3.73 -9.09
C ARG A 5 -3.49 -3.31 -8.01
N ILE A 6 -3.49 -4.06 -6.92
CA ILE A 6 -2.77 -3.73 -5.70
C ILE A 6 -1.71 -4.77 -5.42
N LEU A 7 -0.51 -4.31 -5.09
CA LEU A 7 0.60 -5.16 -4.68
C LEU A 7 0.84 -4.99 -3.18
N ILE A 8 0.85 -6.11 -2.45
CA ILE A 8 1.19 -6.13 -1.02
C ILE A 8 2.68 -6.40 -0.88
N ASP A 9 3.37 -5.49 -0.19
CA ASP A 9 4.80 -5.60 0.05
C ASP A 9 5.14 -6.75 1.01
N GLU A 10 6.37 -7.25 0.93
CA GLU A 10 6.83 -8.34 1.79
C GLU A 10 6.86 -7.97 3.28
N SER A 11 6.83 -6.69 3.62
CA SER A 11 6.74 -6.21 5.00
C SER A 11 5.39 -6.49 5.65
N LEU A 12 4.39 -6.90 4.88
CA LEU A 12 3.03 -7.12 5.35
C LEU A 12 2.61 -8.59 5.18
N PRO A 13 1.69 -9.09 6.03
CA PRO A 13 1.20 -10.45 5.86
C PRO A 13 0.38 -10.60 4.59
N ILE A 14 0.59 -11.72 3.88
CA ILE A 14 -0.15 -12.01 2.64
C ILE A 14 -1.66 -12.05 2.90
N ALA A 15 -2.07 -12.49 4.09
CA ALA A 15 -3.48 -12.59 4.43
C ALA A 15 -4.21 -11.24 4.36
N LEU A 16 -3.48 -10.12 4.39
CA LEU A 16 -4.10 -8.81 4.23
C LEU A 16 -4.80 -8.69 2.87
N ALA A 17 -4.33 -9.41 1.86
CA ALA A 17 -4.90 -9.35 0.52
C ALA A 17 -6.40 -9.72 0.52
N VAL A 18 -6.80 -10.67 1.35
CA VAL A 18 -8.20 -11.12 1.43
C VAL A 18 -9.09 -10.02 2.01
N GLU A 19 -8.53 -9.15 2.84
CA GLU A 19 -9.28 -8.09 3.49
C GLU A 19 -9.55 -6.90 2.56
N LEU A 20 -8.80 -6.76 1.47
CA LEU A 20 -8.97 -5.64 0.53
C LEU A 20 -9.99 -5.99 -0.55
N VAL A 21 -11.22 -6.24 -0.11
CA VAL A 21 -12.31 -6.66 -0.97
C VAL A 21 -12.59 -5.63 -2.07
N GLY A 22 -12.96 -6.11 -3.25
CA GLY A 22 -13.30 -5.25 -4.38
C GLY A 22 -12.11 -4.89 -5.25
N HIS A 23 -10.92 -5.36 -4.94
CA HIS A 23 -9.71 -5.06 -5.70
C HIS A 23 -9.00 -6.34 -6.13
N ASP A 24 -8.14 -6.22 -7.15
CA ASP A 24 -7.28 -7.31 -7.61
C ASP A 24 -5.94 -7.21 -6.88
N VAL A 25 -5.73 -8.07 -5.90
CA VAL A 25 -4.59 -7.95 -4.98
C VAL A 25 -3.65 -9.14 -5.16
N SER A 26 -2.36 -8.85 -5.30
CA SER A 26 -1.30 -9.84 -5.28
C SER A 26 -0.23 -9.41 -4.29
N SER A 27 0.79 -10.22 -4.10
CA SER A 27 1.87 -9.92 -3.17
C SER A 27 3.22 -9.98 -3.88
N VAL A 28 4.20 -9.31 -3.28
CA VAL A 28 5.59 -9.36 -3.74
C VAL A 28 6.08 -10.81 -3.73
N ARG A 29 5.69 -11.59 -2.72
CA ARG A 29 6.04 -13.01 -2.66
C ARG A 29 5.44 -13.79 -3.82
N ALA A 30 4.15 -13.58 -4.11
CA ALA A 30 3.48 -14.29 -5.21
C ALA A 30 4.08 -13.93 -6.56
N GLN A 31 4.55 -12.71 -6.72
CA GLN A 31 5.20 -12.25 -7.95
C GLN A 31 6.66 -12.67 -8.05
N LYS A 32 7.22 -13.23 -6.96
CA LYS A 32 8.63 -13.65 -6.87
C LYS A 32 9.61 -12.48 -6.93
N TRP A 33 9.23 -11.36 -6.32
CA TRP A 33 10.04 -10.14 -6.29
C TRP A 33 10.62 -9.85 -4.92
N LEU A 34 10.71 -10.86 -4.04
CA LEU A 34 11.31 -10.68 -2.71
C LEU A 34 12.73 -10.15 -2.82
N GLY A 35 13.06 -9.22 -1.95
CA GLY A 35 14.39 -8.65 -1.89
C GLY A 35 14.65 -7.50 -2.86
N TYR A 36 13.70 -7.13 -3.70
CA TYR A 36 13.87 -5.98 -4.58
C TYR A 36 13.98 -4.69 -3.76
N SER A 37 14.85 -3.78 -4.17
CA SER A 37 14.88 -2.44 -3.60
C SER A 37 13.59 -1.70 -3.92
N ASN A 38 13.26 -0.66 -3.14
CA ASN A 38 12.01 0.07 -3.35
C ASN A 38 11.89 0.63 -4.76
N GLY A 39 12.95 1.24 -5.28
CA GLY A 39 12.92 1.79 -6.64
C GLY A 39 12.70 0.73 -7.69
N SER A 40 13.42 -0.38 -7.61
CA SER A 40 13.25 -1.50 -8.54
C SER A 40 11.87 -2.13 -8.43
N LEU A 41 11.38 -2.29 -7.19
CA LEU A 41 10.07 -2.86 -6.94
C LEU A 41 8.97 -2.01 -7.57
N LEU A 42 9.01 -0.71 -7.37
CA LEU A 42 7.98 0.19 -7.91
C LEU A 42 7.96 0.16 -9.43
N ARG A 43 9.13 0.21 -10.07
CA ARG A 43 9.20 0.17 -11.53
C ARG A 43 8.72 -1.17 -12.08
N THR A 44 9.10 -2.26 -11.44
CA THR A 44 8.66 -3.60 -11.84
C THR A 44 7.16 -3.75 -11.68
N ALA A 45 6.60 -3.24 -10.58
CA ALA A 45 5.18 -3.31 -10.32
C ALA A 45 4.38 -2.57 -11.40
N VAL A 46 4.81 -1.39 -11.80
CA VAL A 46 4.14 -0.63 -12.87
C VAL A 46 4.15 -1.40 -14.17
N ARG A 47 5.30 -1.99 -14.54
CA ARG A 47 5.38 -2.78 -15.78
C ARG A 47 4.44 -3.97 -15.75
N ALA A 48 4.18 -4.53 -14.57
CA ALA A 48 3.26 -5.65 -14.41
C ALA A 48 1.80 -5.21 -14.28
N GLY A 49 1.53 -3.91 -14.32
CA GLY A 49 0.16 -3.38 -14.31
C GLY A 49 -0.38 -3.04 -12.93
N PHE A 50 0.44 -3.05 -11.90
CA PHE A 50 0.00 -2.64 -10.56
C PHE A 50 -0.12 -1.13 -10.48
N GLN A 51 -1.14 -0.67 -9.78
CA GLN A 51 -1.46 0.75 -9.64
C GLN A 51 -1.11 1.29 -8.26
N VAL A 52 -1.10 0.42 -7.24
CA VAL A 52 -0.85 0.80 -5.86
C VAL A 52 0.02 -0.26 -5.19
N LEU A 53 1.02 0.20 -4.43
CA LEU A 53 1.78 -0.64 -3.50
C LEU A 53 1.29 -0.33 -2.08
N VAL A 54 0.93 -1.37 -1.33
CA VAL A 54 0.64 -1.24 0.11
C VAL A 54 1.84 -1.80 0.86
N THR A 55 2.44 -0.99 1.72
CA THR A 55 3.69 -1.34 2.40
C THR A 55 3.72 -0.81 3.82
N ALA A 56 4.55 -1.40 4.67
CA ALA A 56 4.86 -0.88 6.00
C ALA A 56 6.32 -0.41 6.10
N ASP A 57 7.05 -0.41 5.01
CA ASP A 57 8.45 0.03 4.99
C ASP A 57 8.50 1.55 4.88
N SER A 58 8.85 2.21 6.00
CA SER A 58 8.88 3.67 6.06
C SER A 58 9.94 4.29 5.15
N ALA A 59 10.92 3.52 4.70
CA ALA A 59 11.91 4.02 3.75
C ALA A 59 11.29 4.45 2.42
N ILE A 60 10.07 3.99 2.14
CA ILE A 60 9.35 4.38 0.92
C ILE A 60 9.10 5.90 0.87
N ARG A 61 9.06 6.57 2.03
CA ARG A 61 8.90 8.04 2.07
C ARG A 61 10.02 8.78 1.33
N HIS A 62 11.18 8.16 1.25
CA HIS A 62 12.34 8.75 0.60
C HIS A 62 12.38 8.48 -0.91
N GLN A 63 11.42 7.74 -1.41
CA GLN A 63 11.31 7.48 -2.85
C GLN A 63 10.66 8.69 -3.51
N GLN A 64 11.46 9.45 -4.26
CA GLN A 64 11.04 10.77 -4.73
C GLN A 64 10.48 10.77 -6.15
N ASN A 65 10.45 9.63 -6.83
CA ASN A 65 10.11 9.59 -8.23
C ASN A 65 8.76 8.92 -8.52
N LEU A 66 7.81 8.97 -7.57
CA LEU A 66 6.50 8.34 -7.77
C LEU A 66 5.80 8.88 -9.03
N ALA A 67 5.88 10.18 -9.26
CA ALA A 67 5.25 10.79 -10.44
C ALA A 67 5.85 10.24 -11.74
N ALA A 68 7.19 10.09 -11.79
CA ALA A 68 7.87 9.57 -12.95
C ALA A 68 7.61 8.07 -13.14
N ILE A 69 7.48 7.33 -12.04
CA ILE A 69 7.22 5.89 -12.07
C ILE A 69 5.76 5.61 -12.40
N GLY A 70 4.83 6.42 -11.87
CA GLY A 70 3.42 6.29 -12.16
C GLY A 70 2.68 5.31 -11.26
N ILE A 71 3.12 5.15 -10.00
CA ILE A 71 2.48 4.26 -9.04
C ILE A 71 2.16 5.01 -7.75
N SER A 72 1.07 4.66 -7.10
CA SER A 72 0.70 5.21 -5.80
C SER A 72 1.11 4.25 -4.69
N VAL A 73 1.25 4.78 -3.48
CA VAL A 73 1.69 4.00 -2.32
C VAL A 73 0.77 4.29 -1.13
N VAL A 74 0.33 3.23 -0.47
CA VAL A 74 -0.31 3.32 0.84
C VAL A 74 0.70 2.79 1.85
N LEU A 75 1.17 3.68 2.72
CA LEU A 75 2.15 3.34 3.76
C LEU A 75 1.42 3.17 5.09
N ILE A 76 1.52 1.98 5.67
CA ILE A 76 0.93 1.68 6.96
C ILE A 76 1.99 1.92 8.03
N THR A 77 1.65 2.73 9.04
CA THR A 77 2.60 3.13 10.08
C THR A 77 2.03 2.89 11.47
N ARG A 78 2.93 2.77 12.43
CA ARG A 78 2.60 2.77 13.87
C ARG A 78 1.73 1.61 14.33
N VAL A 79 1.81 0.49 13.64
CA VAL A 79 1.19 -0.77 14.04
C VAL A 79 2.17 -1.89 13.79
N ARG A 80 1.96 -3.02 14.45
CA ARG A 80 2.69 -4.23 14.15
C ARG A 80 2.17 -4.82 12.84
N ASN A 81 3.06 -5.47 12.10
CA ASN A 81 2.72 -6.00 10.79
C ASN A 81 2.07 -7.38 10.88
N ARG A 82 1.20 -7.59 11.85
CA ARG A 82 0.42 -8.81 12.02
C ARG A 82 -1.01 -8.55 11.57
N LEU A 83 -1.65 -9.55 10.99
CA LEU A 83 -3.01 -9.39 10.48
C LEU A 83 -3.96 -8.86 11.55
N GLN A 84 -3.87 -9.37 12.78
CA GLN A 84 -4.75 -8.95 13.87
C GLN A 84 -4.61 -7.46 14.20
N ASP A 85 -3.42 -6.89 13.99
CA ASP A 85 -3.18 -5.47 14.24
C ASP A 85 -3.56 -4.61 13.04
N LEU A 86 -3.57 -5.21 11.85
CA LEU A 86 -3.89 -4.51 10.61
C LEU A 86 -5.39 -4.50 10.31
N LYS A 87 -6.12 -5.50 10.75
CA LYS A 87 -7.57 -5.59 10.49
C LYS A 87 -8.34 -4.34 10.90
N PRO A 88 -8.09 -3.72 12.07
CA PRO A 88 -8.80 -2.50 12.43
C PRO A 88 -8.54 -1.34 11.49
N LEU A 89 -7.45 -1.36 10.72
CA LEU A 89 -7.11 -0.31 9.76
C LEU A 89 -7.68 -0.58 8.36
N VAL A 90 -8.24 -1.75 8.11
CA VAL A 90 -8.77 -2.10 6.79
C VAL A 90 -9.79 -1.10 6.27
N PRO A 91 -10.76 -0.61 7.08
CA PRO A 91 -11.67 0.42 6.59
C PRO A 91 -10.96 1.68 6.13
N GLN A 92 -9.89 2.10 6.82
CA GLN A 92 -9.10 3.27 6.41
C GLN A 92 -8.36 3.00 5.11
N ILE A 93 -7.80 1.80 4.97
CA ILE A 93 -7.10 1.42 3.75
C ILE A 93 -8.06 1.46 2.56
N LEU A 94 -9.23 0.83 2.70
CA LEU A 94 -10.23 0.81 1.65
C LEU A 94 -10.71 2.21 1.30
N SER A 95 -10.90 3.06 2.31
CA SER A 95 -11.29 4.45 2.09
C SER A 95 -10.22 5.22 1.31
N ALA A 96 -8.95 5.04 1.68
CA ALA A 96 -7.85 5.68 0.97
C ALA A 96 -7.78 5.20 -0.49
N LEU A 97 -7.96 3.91 -0.73
CA LEU A 97 -7.95 3.35 -2.07
C LEU A 97 -9.08 3.91 -2.93
N SER A 98 -10.20 4.27 -2.32
CA SER A 98 -11.33 4.81 -3.07
C SER A 98 -11.08 6.21 -3.62
N THR A 99 -10.14 6.95 -3.06
CA THR A 99 -9.87 8.34 -3.44
C THR A 99 -8.43 8.59 -3.88
N ILE A 100 -7.56 7.57 -3.82
CA ILE A 100 -6.15 7.76 -4.12
C ILE A 100 -5.96 8.18 -5.58
N GLY A 101 -5.15 9.22 -5.77
CA GLY A 101 -4.77 9.67 -7.11
C GLY A 101 -3.56 8.91 -7.63
N VAL A 102 -3.16 9.24 -8.86
CA VAL A 102 -1.96 8.66 -9.47
C VAL A 102 -0.72 9.23 -8.78
N ALA A 103 0.25 8.36 -8.50
CA ALA A 103 1.53 8.75 -7.93
C ALA A 103 1.41 9.46 -6.57
N GLU A 104 0.43 9.07 -5.78
CA GLU A 104 0.17 9.64 -4.47
C GLU A 104 0.70 8.73 -3.37
N LEU A 105 1.27 9.32 -2.32
CA LEU A 105 1.66 8.60 -1.11
C LEU A 105 0.68 8.94 -0.01
N VAL A 106 -0.04 7.94 0.50
CA VAL A 106 -0.99 8.11 1.61
C VAL A 106 -0.48 7.31 2.80
N GLU A 107 -0.37 7.94 3.97
CA GLU A 107 0.01 7.24 5.19
C GLU A 107 -1.22 6.92 6.02
N ILE A 108 -1.28 5.69 6.52
CA ILE A 108 -2.39 5.18 7.34
C ILE A 108 -1.82 4.61 8.62
N GLY A 109 -2.45 4.93 9.75
CA GLY A 109 -2.09 4.39 11.04
C GLY A 109 -3.13 4.75 12.08
N PRO A 110 -2.97 4.27 13.31
CA PRO A 110 -3.99 4.48 14.35
C PRO A 110 -4.31 5.95 14.60
N PHE A 111 -3.37 6.85 14.34
CA PHE A 111 -3.56 8.27 14.60
C PHE A 111 -3.62 9.12 13.32
N ALA A 112 -3.26 8.53 12.18
CA ALA A 112 -3.15 9.27 10.92
C ALA A 112 -4.50 9.64 10.32
N SER A 113 -5.56 8.94 10.72
CA SER A 113 -6.90 9.14 10.19
C SER A 113 -7.74 10.10 11.03
N SER A 114 -7.19 10.64 12.11
CA SER A 114 -7.95 11.60 12.93
C SER A 114 -8.26 12.84 12.09
N PRO A 115 -9.54 13.21 11.94
CA PRO A 115 -9.86 14.41 11.18
C PRO A 115 -9.27 15.65 11.83
N PRO A 116 -8.92 16.67 11.07
CA PRO A 116 -8.48 17.93 11.63
C PRO A 116 -9.54 18.47 12.59
N GLY A 117 -9.10 18.90 13.77
CA GLY A 117 -10.00 19.47 14.75
C GLY A 117 -10.63 18.48 15.71
N THR A 118 -10.36 17.20 15.59
CA THR A 118 -10.82 16.19 16.54
C THR A 118 -9.77 15.83 17.58
N ALA A 119 -8.75 16.55 17.61
CA ALA A 119 -7.64 16.32 18.53
C ALA A 119 -8.11 16.40 19.98
#